data_d64c71fca1b2188f29c6f875f1ec3ffa
#
_entry.id   d64c71fca1b2188f29c6f875f1ec3ffa
#
_cell.length_a   1.000
_cell.length_b   1.000
_cell.length_c   1.000
_cell.angle_alpha   90.00
_cell.angle_beta   90.00
_cell.angle_gamma   90.00
#
_symmetry.space_group_name_H-M   'P 1'
#
loop_
_entity.id
_entity.type
_entity.pdbx_description
1 polymer ?
#
loop_
_entity_poly.entity_id
_entity_poly.type
_entity_poly.pdbx_seq_one_letter_code
_entity_poly.pdbx_strand_id
1 'polypeptide(L)'
;MSFETYAVGYPVTFFIMLISSVLTGTLAAKLKMHAKLSSQIAFRTQVLFDTDRLLQKAKSETEILGVTCTQLIRLLNRSITAYVVENGTLSEGKLFSGEKESTEDCLTQEEQQAARCTYENRQRAGASTQYFSQAKCLYLAIRSGNN
;
A
#
# COMPACT_ATOMS: atom_id res chain seq x y z
N MET A 1 -35.90 61.60 10.03
CA MET A 1 -34.99 61.11 11.05
C MET A 1 -34.94 59.57 10.86
N SER A 2 -33.92 59.09 10.19
CA SER A 2 -33.91 57.75 9.55
C SER A 2 -32.95 56.88 10.31
N PHE A 3 -33.38 56.33 11.41
CA PHE A 3 -32.59 55.32 12.14
C PHE A 3 -33.04 53.86 11.86
N GLU A 4 -34.13 53.68 11.14
CA GLU A 4 -34.68 52.33 10.90
C GLU A 4 -34.11 51.59 9.68
N THR A 5 -33.53 52.30 8.72
CA THR A 5 -32.95 51.66 7.52
C THR A 5 -31.61 50.99 7.74
N TYR A 6 -30.96 51.30 8.88
CA TYR A 6 -29.65 50.72 9.19
C TYR A 6 -29.73 49.31 9.83
N ALA A 7 -30.88 48.99 10.43
CA ALA A 7 -31.04 47.72 11.16
C ALA A 7 -31.31 46.52 10.25
N VAL A 8 -31.86 46.73 9.06
CA VAL A 8 -32.23 45.62 8.15
C VAL A 8 -31.05 45.15 7.29
N GLY A 9 -30.08 46.04 7.00
CA GLY A 9 -28.90 45.68 6.18
C GLY A 9 -27.85 44.85 6.90
N TYR A 10 -27.69 45.00 8.20
CA TYR A 10 -26.70 44.32 9.00
C TYR A 10 -26.86 42.78 9.02
N PRO A 11 -28.05 42.22 9.27
CA PRO A 11 -28.21 40.75 9.28
C PRO A 11 -27.96 40.16 7.91
N VAL A 12 -28.36 40.80 6.82
CA VAL A 12 -28.14 40.33 5.46
C VAL A 12 -26.65 40.28 5.12
N THR A 13 -25.89 41.31 5.46
CA THR A 13 -24.45 41.36 5.24
C THR A 13 -23.72 40.29 6.06
N PHE A 14 -24.14 40.09 7.32
CA PHE A 14 -23.62 39.04 8.19
C PHE A 14 -23.85 37.66 7.62
N PHE A 15 -25.06 37.36 7.12
CA PHE A 15 -25.36 36.06 6.46
C PHE A 15 -24.53 35.83 5.20
N ILE A 16 -24.34 36.85 4.37
CA ILE A 16 -23.51 36.74 3.16
C ILE A 16 -22.06 36.47 3.53
N MET A 17 -21.51 37.14 4.53
CA MET A 17 -20.14 36.89 5.01
C MET A 17 -19.99 35.49 5.59
N LEU A 18 -20.98 35.00 6.33
CA LEU A 18 -20.97 33.69 6.94
C LEU A 18 -21.01 32.60 5.86
N ILE A 19 -21.88 32.71 4.86
CA ILE A 19 -21.97 31.80 3.72
C ILE A 19 -20.66 31.81 2.92
N SER A 20 -20.11 32.95 2.63
CA SER A 20 -18.84 33.12 1.92
C SER A 20 -17.68 32.46 2.66
N SER A 21 -17.60 32.61 3.97
CA SER A 21 -16.59 31.99 4.83
C SER A 21 -16.67 30.46 4.82
N VAL A 22 -17.89 29.91 4.94
CA VAL A 22 -18.12 28.48 4.91
C VAL A 22 -17.77 27.88 3.54
N LEU A 23 -18.16 28.57 2.46
CA LEU A 23 -17.83 28.13 1.08
C LEU A 23 -16.32 28.11 0.85
N THR A 24 -15.61 29.14 1.28
CA THR A 24 -14.15 29.24 1.13
C THR A 24 -13.45 28.17 1.95
N GLY A 25 -13.88 27.93 3.18
CA GLY A 25 -13.33 26.89 4.05
C GLY A 25 -13.52 25.47 3.50
N THR A 26 -14.72 25.18 2.99
CA THR A 26 -14.99 23.84 2.41
C THR A 26 -14.23 23.61 1.11
N LEU A 27 -14.06 24.65 0.29
CA LEU A 27 -13.29 24.56 -0.96
C LEU A 27 -11.81 24.32 -0.67
N ALA A 28 -11.23 25.03 0.30
CA ALA A 28 -9.84 24.85 0.71
C ALA A 28 -9.58 23.44 1.27
N ALA A 29 -10.50 22.90 2.07
CA ALA A 29 -10.41 21.54 2.59
C ALA A 29 -10.46 20.48 1.46
N LYS A 30 -11.35 20.63 0.49
CA LYS A 30 -11.44 19.75 -0.69
C LYS A 30 -10.18 19.81 -1.55
N LEU A 31 -9.65 21.00 -1.80
CA LEU A 31 -8.39 21.17 -2.56
C LEU A 31 -7.23 20.47 -1.87
N LYS A 32 -7.09 20.58 -0.56
CA LYS A 32 -6.05 19.90 0.21
C LYS A 32 -6.16 18.37 0.13
N MET A 33 -7.39 17.85 0.17
CA MET A 33 -7.65 16.42 0.05
C MET A 33 -7.32 15.89 -1.35
N HIS A 34 -7.70 16.64 -2.40
CA HIS A 34 -7.35 16.29 -3.78
C HIS A 34 -5.85 16.35 -4.04
N ALA A 35 -5.14 17.33 -3.50
CA ALA A 35 -3.69 17.41 -3.62
C ALA A 35 -2.98 16.23 -2.96
N LYS A 36 -3.45 15.79 -1.78
CA LYS A 36 -2.91 14.61 -1.09
C LYS A 36 -3.14 13.32 -1.88
N LEU A 37 -4.35 13.14 -2.44
CA LEU A 37 -4.68 11.98 -3.26
C LEU A 37 -3.85 11.93 -4.55
N SER A 38 -3.71 13.06 -5.23
CA SER A 38 -2.89 13.19 -6.44
C SER A 38 -1.42 12.86 -6.17
N SER A 39 -0.87 13.32 -5.05
CA SER A 39 0.51 13.01 -4.65
C SER A 39 0.72 11.51 -4.40
N GLN A 40 -0.25 10.81 -3.80
CA GLN A 40 -0.17 9.36 -3.59
C GLN A 40 -0.21 8.58 -4.90
N ILE A 41 -1.04 9.01 -5.85
CA ILE A 41 -1.12 8.39 -7.18
C ILE A 41 0.17 8.62 -7.95
N ALA A 42 0.71 9.83 -7.94
CA ALA A 42 1.97 10.16 -8.59
C ALA A 42 3.14 9.31 -8.02
N PHE A 43 3.23 9.17 -6.71
CA PHE A 43 4.24 8.33 -6.06
C PHE A 43 4.14 6.86 -6.51
N ARG A 44 2.93 6.28 -6.52
CA ARG A 44 2.73 4.89 -6.97
C ARG A 44 3.12 4.70 -8.43
N THR A 45 2.75 5.64 -9.29
CA THR A 45 3.11 5.61 -10.71
C THR A 45 4.61 5.70 -10.90
N GLN A 46 5.29 6.58 -10.18
CA GLN A 46 6.74 6.71 -10.23
C GLN A 46 7.44 5.42 -9.80
N VAL A 47 7.00 4.79 -8.71
CA VAL A 47 7.56 3.51 -8.25
C VAL A 47 7.39 2.42 -9.31
N LEU A 48 6.26 2.38 -10.01
CA LEU A 48 6.04 1.41 -11.10
C LEU A 48 7.00 1.64 -12.27
N PHE A 49 7.22 2.88 -12.71
CA PHE A 49 8.19 3.19 -13.76
C PHE A 49 9.62 2.85 -13.36
N ASP A 50 10.00 3.17 -12.12
CA ASP A 50 11.33 2.83 -11.61
C ASP A 50 11.53 1.31 -11.53
N THR A 51 10.47 0.59 -11.14
CA THR A 51 10.48 -0.89 -11.10
C THR A 51 10.69 -1.47 -12.49
N ASP A 52 9.93 -1.02 -13.48
CA ASP A 52 10.04 -1.51 -14.86
C ASP A 52 11.45 -1.28 -15.41
N ARG A 53 12.01 -0.10 -15.20
CA ARG A 53 13.38 0.24 -15.61
C ARG A 53 14.44 -0.62 -14.90
N LEU A 54 14.25 -0.94 -13.63
CA LEU A 54 15.17 -1.79 -12.87
C LEU A 54 15.07 -3.25 -13.32
N LEU A 55 13.86 -3.74 -13.58
CA LEU A 55 13.63 -5.10 -14.08
C LEU A 55 14.23 -5.32 -15.47
N GLN A 56 14.17 -4.32 -16.36
CA GLN A 56 14.81 -4.38 -17.68
C GLN A 56 16.32 -4.51 -17.60
N LYS A 57 16.96 -4.08 -16.51
CA LYS A 57 18.40 -4.16 -16.30
C LYS A 57 18.84 -5.43 -15.60
N ALA A 58 17.92 -6.09 -14.88
CA ALA A 58 18.21 -7.31 -14.15
C ALA A 58 18.49 -8.46 -15.12
N LYS A 59 19.61 -9.16 -14.92
CA LYS A 59 20.08 -10.25 -15.77
C LYS A 59 19.90 -11.63 -15.14
N SER A 60 19.57 -11.70 -13.87
CA SER A 60 19.39 -12.95 -13.16
C SER A 60 18.08 -12.98 -12.39
N GLU A 61 17.55 -14.20 -12.15
CA GLU A 61 16.32 -14.40 -11.37
C GLU A 61 16.44 -13.83 -9.95
N THR A 62 17.61 -13.95 -9.34
CA THR A 62 17.88 -13.43 -8.00
C THR A 62 17.86 -11.89 -7.95
N GLU A 63 18.35 -11.24 -9.01
CA GLU A 63 18.27 -9.78 -9.15
C GLU A 63 16.83 -9.32 -9.34
N ILE A 64 16.06 -10.01 -10.19
CA ILE A 64 14.63 -9.73 -10.41
C ILE A 64 13.86 -9.83 -9.10
N LEU A 65 14.09 -10.91 -8.34
CA LEU A 65 13.46 -11.13 -7.04
C LEU A 65 13.82 -10.00 -6.05
N GLY A 66 15.10 -9.65 -5.96
CA GLY A 66 15.59 -8.58 -5.10
C GLY A 66 14.97 -7.22 -5.41
N VAL A 67 14.96 -6.85 -6.70
CA VAL A 67 14.33 -5.60 -7.17
C VAL A 67 12.84 -5.59 -6.84
N THR A 68 12.13 -6.68 -7.15
CA THR A 68 10.69 -6.78 -6.90
C THR A 68 10.36 -6.66 -5.42
N CYS A 69 11.05 -7.40 -4.56
CA CYS A 69 10.85 -7.33 -3.10
C CYS A 69 11.15 -5.93 -2.54
N THR A 70 12.23 -5.30 -3.00
CA THR A 70 12.60 -3.94 -2.56
C THR A 70 11.52 -2.93 -2.94
N GLN A 71 10.96 -3.01 -4.15
CA GLN A 71 9.91 -2.11 -4.58
C GLN A 71 8.59 -2.36 -3.84
N LEU A 72 8.26 -3.62 -3.56
CA LEU A 72 7.09 -3.97 -2.75
C LEU A 72 7.22 -3.47 -1.32
N ILE A 73 8.40 -3.55 -0.71
CA ILE A 73 8.68 -2.97 0.61
C ILE A 73 8.42 -1.45 0.60
N ARG A 74 8.90 -0.76 -0.43
CA ARG A 74 8.65 0.70 -0.58
C ARG A 74 7.17 1.04 -0.72
N LEU A 75 6.41 0.21 -1.46
CA LEU A 75 4.98 0.43 -1.70
C LEU A 75 4.12 0.11 -0.47
N LEU A 76 4.42 -1.00 0.20
CA LEU A 76 3.61 -1.53 1.31
C LEU A 76 4.09 -1.02 2.67
N ASN A 77 5.34 -0.53 2.74
CA ASN A 77 6.03 -0.16 3.98
C ASN A 77 6.03 -1.32 5.00
N ARG A 78 6.25 -2.55 4.51
CA ARG A 78 6.25 -3.80 5.27
C ARG A 78 7.41 -4.69 4.84
N SER A 79 7.89 -5.52 5.76
CA SER A 79 8.87 -6.57 5.44
C SER A 79 8.23 -7.67 4.58
N ILE A 80 9.03 -8.27 3.71
CA ILE A 80 8.58 -9.29 2.77
C ILE A 80 9.50 -10.51 2.86
N THR A 81 8.89 -11.70 2.96
CA THR A 81 9.59 -12.97 2.83
C THR A 81 9.24 -13.58 1.48
N ALA A 82 10.23 -13.89 0.67
CA ALA A 82 10.05 -14.52 -0.63
C ALA A 82 10.53 -15.96 -0.60
N TYR A 83 9.70 -16.85 -1.14
CA TYR A 83 10.00 -18.26 -1.35
C TYR A 83 10.06 -18.52 -2.85
N VAL A 84 11.13 -19.16 -3.30
CA VAL A 84 11.29 -19.56 -4.70
C VAL A 84 10.97 -21.04 -4.81
N VAL A 85 10.30 -21.43 -5.88
CA VAL A 85 10.02 -22.86 -6.16
C VAL A 85 11.08 -23.37 -7.12
N GLU A 86 11.90 -24.31 -6.66
CA GLU A 86 12.91 -25.00 -7.46
C GLU A 86 12.56 -26.49 -7.53
N ASN A 87 12.43 -27.02 -8.75
CA ASN A 87 12.10 -28.44 -8.98
C ASN A 87 10.84 -28.93 -8.24
N GLY A 88 9.83 -28.07 -8.09
CA GLY A 88 8.58 -28.41 -7.40
C GLY A 88 8.66 -28.38 -5.87
N THR A 89 9.80 -28.01 -5.31
CA THR A 89 10.00 -27.83 -3.87
C THR A 89 10.14 -26.34 -3.52
N LEU A 90 9.61 -25.97 -2.36
CA LEU A 90 9.73 -24.60 -1.86
C LEU A 90 11.15 -24.42 -1.29
N SER A 91 11.87 -23.41 -1.75
CA SER A 91 13.17 -23.05 -1.19
C SER A 91 13.05 -22.50 0.24
N GLU A 92 14.16 -22.35 0.92
CA GLU A 92 14.19 -21.58 2.17
C GLU A 92 13.72 -20.13 1.93
N GLY A 93 12.89 -19.61 2.85
CA GLY A 93 12.37 -18.25 2.76
C GLY A 93 13.49 -17.23 2.81
N LYS A 94 13.59 -16.39 1.80
CA LYS A 94 14.52 -15.27 1.78
C LYS A 94 13.82 -14.01 2.27
N LEU A 95 14.34 -13.48 3.37
CA LEU A 95 13.77 -12.34 4.03
C LEU A 95 14.33 -11.05 3.46
N PHE A 96 13.43 -10.13 3.11
CA PHE A 96 13.71 -8.76 2.74
C PHE A 96 13.07 -7.84 3.79
N SER A 97 13.91 -7.20 4.62
CA SER A 97 13.46 -6.38 5.74
C SER A 97 13.31 -4.92 5.33
N GLY A 98 12.20 -4.30 5.73
CA GLY A 98 12.06 -2.84 5.79
C GLY A 98 12.58 -2.32 7.13
N GLU A 99 12.86 -1.01 7.23
CA GLU A 99 13.56 -0.38 8.37
C GLU A 99 12.89 -0.50 9.75
N LYS A 100 11.70 -1.08 9.90
CA LYS A 100 10.88 -0.94 11.12
C LYS A 100 10.38 -2.20 11.80
N GLU A 101 10.61 -3.40 11.30
CA GLU A 101 10.05 -4.61 11.92
C GLU A 101 11.11 -5.66 12.22
N SER A 102 11.09 -6.21 13.45
CA SER A 102 11.82 -7.40 13.82
C SER A 102 11.26 -8.61 13.06
N THR A 103 12.09 -9.24 12.27
CA THR A 103 11.65 -10.08 11.14
C THR A 103 11.91 -11.57 11.38
N GLU A 104 12.45 -11.94 12.53
CA GLU A 104 12.69 -13.34 12.90
C GLU A 104 11.39 -14.16 13.02
N ASP A 105 10.29 -13.50 13.30
CA ASP A 105 8.97 -14.10 13.48
C ASP A 105 8.37 -14.70 12.19
N CYS A 106 8.82 -14.27 11.00
CA CYS A 106 8.30 -14.76 9.71
C CYS A 106 9.04 -15.97 9.12
N LEU A 107 10.01 -16.52 9.84
CA LEU A 107 10.77 -17.70 9.41
C LEU A 107 10.49 -18.95 10.27
N THR A 108 9.45 -18.94 11.08
CA THR A 108 9.07 -20.08 11.92
C THR A 108 8.56 -21.24 11.08
N GLN A 109 8.55 -22.43 11.65
CA GLN A 109 8.06 -23.63 10.98
C GLN A 109 6.58 -23.53 10.60
N GLU A 110 5.77 -22.85 11.40
CA GLU A 110 4.35 -22.58 11.11
C GLU A 110 4.17 -21.68 9.89
N GLU A 111 5.02 -20.67 9.76
CA GLU A 111 5.03 -19.76 8.61
C GLU A 111 5.45 -20.48 7.32
N GLN A 112 6.41 -21.41 7.39
CA GLN A 112 6.79 -22.25 6.25
C GLN A 112 5.65 -23.19 5.83
N GLN A 113 4.88 -23.73 6.78
CA GLN A 113 3.71 -24.55 6.46
C GLN A 113 2.60 -23.71 5.78
N ALA A 114 2.37 -22.47 6.23
CA ALA A 114 1.42 -21.58 5.57
C ALA A 114 1.87 -21.24 4.13
N ALA A 115 3.16 -20.98 3.93
CA ALA A 115 3.73 -20.77 2.59
C ALA A 115 3.55 -22.00 1.68
N ARG A 116 3.82 -23.20 2.20
CA ARG A 116 3.62 -24.45 1.47
C ARG A 116 2.14 -24.69 1.13
N CYS A 117 1.25 -24.47 2.07
CA CYS A 117 -0.20 -24.56 1.85
C CYS A 117 -0.66 -23.60 0.74
N THR A 118 -0.13 -22.38 0.71
CA THR A 118 -0.39 -21.42 -0.35
C THR A 118 0.06 -21.92 -1.72
N TYR A 119 1.23 -22.54 -1.78
CA TYR A 119 1.77 -23.11 -3.03
C TYR A 119 0.94 -24.29 -3.54
N GLU A 120 0.62 -25.27 -2.65
CA GLU A 120 -0.09 -26.50 -3.00
C GLU A 120 -1.56 -26.24 -3.37
N ASN A 121 -2.28 -25.46 -2.55
CA ASN A 121 -3.70 -25.21 -2.71
C ASN A 121 -4.03 -24.04 -3.65
N ARG A 122 -3.04 -23.29 -4.10
CA ARG A 122 -3.20 -22.12 -4.97
C ARG A 122 -4.10 -21.03 -4.36
N GLN A 123 -4.20 -21.00 -3.04
CA GLN A 123 -5.01 -20.04 -2.30
C GLN A 123 -4.14 -19.27 -1.32
N ARG A 124 -4.56 -18.06 -1.00
CA ARG A 124 -3.90 -17.26 0.03
C ARG A 124 -4.04 -17.93 1.39
N ALA A 125 -2.95 -18.00 2.15
CA ALA A 125 -2.95 -18.48 3.51
C ALA A 125 -2.21 -17.50 4.44
N GLY A 126 -2.44 -17.63 5.74
CA GLY A 126 -1.81 -16.80 6.76
C GLY A 126 -2.74 -15.75 7.35
N ALA A 127 -2.17 -14.68 7.86
CA ALA A 127 -2.88 -13.63 8.59
C ALA A 127 -4.14 -13.13 7.84
N SER A 128 -5.25 -13.04 8.58
CA SER A 128 -6.54 -12.59 8.04
C SER A 128 -7.14 -13.47 6.94
N THR A 129 -6.75 -14.75 6.85
CA THR A 129 -7.34 -15.73 5.94
C THR A 129 -8.02 -16.86 6.71
N GLN A 130 -8.73 -17.73 5.99
CA GLN A 130 -9.35 -18.92 6.60
C GLN A 130 -8.34 -20.03 6.89
N TYR A 131 -7.20 -20.03 6.19
CA TYR A 131 -6.14 -21.04 6.32
C TYR A 131 -4.96 -20.44 7.06
N PHE A 132 -4.52 -21.07 8.14
CA PHE A 132 -3.41 -20.61 8.99
C PHE A 132 -3.60 -19.18 9.54
N SER A 133 -4.80 -18.90 10.06
CA SER A 133 -5.14 -17.58 10.62
C SER A 133 -4.25 -17.17 11.81
N GLN A 134 -3.56 -18.11 12.43
CA GLN A 134 -2.60 -17.90 13.52
C GLN A 134 -1.24 -17.39 13.02
N ALA A 135 -0.95 -17.57 11.75
CA ALA A 135 0.29 -17.07 11.15
C ALA A 135 0.32 -15.54 11.19
N LYS A 136 1.49 -14.97 11.40
CA LYS A 136 1.70 -13.51 11.47
C LYS A 136 1.77 -12.88 10.08
N CYS A 137 2.25 -13.65 9.09
CA CYS A 137 2.45 -13.21 7.72
C CYS A 137 1.31 -13.66 6.80
N LEU A 138 1.08 -12.91 5.72
CA LEU A 138 0.14 -13.26 4.64
C LEU A 138 0.93 -13.78 3.44
N TYR A 139 0.56 -14.97 2.97
CA TYR A 139 1.22 -15.64 1.84
C TYR A 139 0.35 -15.60 0.60
N LEU A 140 0.99 -15.26 -0.52
CA LEU A 140 0.38 -15.16 -1.84
C LEU A 140 1.26 -15.88 -2.86
N ALA A 141 0.68 -16.79 -3.64
CA ALA A 141 1.38 -17.44 -4.74
C ALA A 141 1.35 -16.53 -5.98
N ILE A 142 2.54 -16.22 -6.50
CA ILE A 142 2.71 -15.49 -7.76
C ILE A 142 3.09 -16.51 -8.82
N ARG A 143 2.40 -16.51 -9.95
CA ARG A 143 2.70 -17.39 -11.09
C ARG A 143 2.96 -16.57 -12.34
N SER A 144 3.90 -17.03 -13.11
CA SER A 144 4.06 -16.60 -14.49
C SER A 144 2.95 -17.22 -15.34
N GLY A 145 2.32 -16.41 -16.19
CA GLY A 145 1.07 -16.73 -16.90
C GLY A 145 1.17 -17.81 -18.00
N ASN A 146 2.07 -18.78 -17.87
CA ASN A 146 2.30 -19.79 -18.91
C ASN A 146 2.27 -21.24 -18.38
N ASN A 147 1.44 -21.52 -17.37
CA ASN A 147 1.00 -22.90 -17.06
C ASN A 147 -0.27 -22.89 -16.23
#